data_f48bd5016db1dbe5644e3d63839ed72c
#
_entry.id   f48bd5016db1dbe5644e3d63839ed72c
#
_cell.length_a   1.000
_cell.length_b   1.000
_cell.length_c   1.000
_cell.angle_alpha   90.00
_cell.angle_beta   90.00
_cell.angle_gamma   90.00
#
_symmetry.space_group_name_H-M   'P 1'
#
loop_
_entity.id
_entity.type
_entity.pdbx_description
1 polymer ?
#
loop_
_entity_poly.entity_id
_entity_poly.type
_entity_poly.pdbx_seq_one_letter_code
_entity_poly.pdbx_strand_id
1 'polypeptide(L)'
;YDKRYNPDMSLEHEIDNQRQRWQDMTQKLFDINNKQKNEKIWGFFHGNHDYKIPQISRAYLENTMCTPNNLPFMGSRGVLGLEIKHNKKILAQWSILFIHGSGGGKPERMMEQMKHNAYYDVFLCGHLHQKRYQPELVYDFDWESGKTWERDIHLGNTGTFCKTLIENT
;
A
#
# COMPACT_ATOMS: atom_id res chain seq x y z
N TYR A 1 -1.60 5.54 18.23
CA TYR A 1 -2.38 5.22 19.45
C TYR A 1 -3.75 5.89 19.42
N ASP A 2 -4.81 5.12 19.53
CA ASP A 2 -6.17 5.63 19.59
C ASP A 2 -6.84 5.17 20.89
N LYS A 3 -6.93 6.05 21.88
CA LYS A 3 -7.52 5.79 23.21
C LYS A 3 -8.95 5.24 23.18
N ARG A 4 -9.65 5.40 22.05
CA ARG A 4 -11.00 4.86 21.86
C ARG A 4 -11.05 3.34 21.92
N TYR A 5 -9.93 2.66 21.63
CA TYR A 5 -9.88 1.20 21.62
C TYR A 5 -9.49 0.57 22.95
N ASN A 6 -8.77 1.28 23.78
CA ASN A 6 -8.41 0.77 25.10
C ASN A 6 -8.02 1.93 26.05
N PRO A 7 -9.01 2.58 26.69
CA PRO A 7 -8.79 3.74 27.54
C PRO A 7 -8.01 3.43 28.82
N ASP A 8 -8.00 2.17 29.25
CA ASP A 8 -7.40 1.75 30.52
C ASP A 8 -5.93 1.31 30.38
N MET A 9 -5.41 1.25 29.16
CA MET A 9 -4.03 0.86 28.91
C MET A 9 -3.08 2.06 29.00
N SER A 10 -1.96 1.90 29.70
CA SER A 10 -0.91 2.92 29.66
C SER A 10 -0.32 3.02 28.25
N LEU A 11 0.13 4.22 27.87
CA LEU A 11 0.75 4.45 26.57
C LEU A 11 1.98 3.55 26.33
N GLU A 12 2.78 3.31 27.36
CA GLU A 12 3.96 2.44 27.28
C GLU A 12 3.58 1.00 26.96
N HIS A 13 2.58 0.47 27.66
CA HIS A 13 2.11 -0.90 27.42
C HIS A 13 1.51 -1.07 26.01
N GLU A 14 0.80 -0.06 25.51
CA GLU A 14 0.29 -0.07 24.13
C GLU A 14 1.42 -0.05 23.10
N ILE A 15 2.45 0.75 23.34
CA ILE A 15 3.63 0.81 22.47
C ILE A 15 4.32 -0.55 22.41
N ASP A 16 4.53 -1.19 23.56
CA ASP A 16 5.20 -2.49 23.64
C ASP A 16 4.38 -3.60 22.98
N ASN A 17 3.07 -3.61 23.19
CA ASN A 17 2.17 -4.53 22.50
C ASN A 17 2.20 -4.33 20.98
N GLN A 18 2.22 -3.09 20.53
CA GLN A 18 2.33 -2.81 19.10
C GLN A 18 3.68 -3.25 18.55
N ARG A 19 4.79 -2.98 19.25
CA ARG A 19 6.12 -3.46 18.87
C ARG A 19 6.15 -4.97 18.73
N GLN A 20 5.60 -5.70 19.69
CA GLN A 20 5.56 -7.16 19.65
C GLN A 20 4.76 -7.66 18.45
N ARG A 21 3.56 -7.12 18.21
CA ARG A 21 2.75 -7.49 17.04
C ARG A 21 3.48 -7.22 15.72
N TRP A 22 4.23 -6.14 15.65
CA TRP A 22 5.02 -5.79 14.47
C TRP A 22 6.18 -6.76 14.25
N GLN A 23 6.87 -7.13 15.32
CA GLN A 23 7.92 -8.15 15.26
C GLN A 23 7.37 -9.50 14.81
N ASP A 24 6.25 -9.95 15.39
CA ASP A 24 5.59 -11.20 14.99
C ASP A 24 5.14 -11.19 13.54
N MET A 25 4.57 -10.08 13.09
CA MET A 25 4.18 -9.90 11.70
C MET A 25 5.41 -9.93 10.77
N THR A 26 6.45 -9.20 11.14
CA THR A 26 7.70 -9.17 10.36
C THR A 26 8.31 -10.56 10.24
N GLN A 27 8.33 -11.34 11.31
CA GLN A 27 8.84 -12.71 11.29
C GLN A 27 8.00 -13.60 10.35
N LYS A 28 6.67 -13.49 10.40
CA LYS A 28 5.79 -14.23 9.49
C LYS A 28 6.03 -13.85 8.03
N LEU A 29 6.17 -12.57 7.75
CA LEU A 29 6.43 -12.07 6.39
C LEU A 29 7.81 -12.52 5.88
N PHE A 30 8.82 -12.51 6.75
CA PHE A 30 10.15 -13.04 6.46
C PHE A 30 10.10 -14.54 6.14
N ASP A 31 9.35 -15.30 6.92
CA ASP A 31 9.14 -16.73 6.70
C ASP A 31 8.48 -17.00 5.35
N ILE A 32 7.49 -16.22 4.96
CA ILE A 32 6.84 -16.31 3.64
C ILE A 32 7.86 -16.05 2.53
N ASN A 33 8.60 -14.96 2.61
CA ASN A 33 9.58 -14.59 1.58
C ASN A 33 10.71 -15.61 1.40
N ASN A 34 11.11 -16.28 2.46
CA ASN A 34 12.22 -17.23 2.42
C ASN A 34 11.80 -18.68 2.16
N LYS A 35 10.60 -19.06 2.58
CA LYS A 35 10.10 -20.44 2.44
C LYS A 35 9.32 -20.66 1.15
N GLN A 36 8.72 -19.62 0.59
CA GLN A 36 7.91 -19.74 -0.62
C GLN A 36 8.66 -19.14 -1.81
N LYS A 37 9.00 -19.97 -2.79
CA LYS A 37 9.73 -19.54 -3.99
C LYS A 37 8.96 -18.56 -4.86
N ASN A 38 7.63 -18.54 -4.76
CA ASN A 38 6.74 -17.81 -5.66
C ASN A 38 6.04 -16.62 -5.04
N GLU A 39 6.13 -16.44 -3.72
CA GLU A 39 5.54 -15.30 -3.01
C GLU A 39 6.63 -14.38 -2.51
N LYS A 40 6.51 -13.11 -2.85
CA LYS A 40 7.48 -12.09 -2.43
C LYS A 40 6.76 -10.85 -1.94
N ILE A 41 7.30 -10.30 -0.88
CA ILE A 41 6.94 -8.97 -0.40
C ILE A 41 7.87 -7.99 -1.11
N TRP A 42 7.28 -7.07 -1.86
CA TRP A 42 8.03 -6.12 -2.68
C TRP A 42 8.37 -4.82 -1.98
N GLY A 43 7.75 -4.55 -0.84
CA GLY A 43 8.04 -3.37 -0.04
C GLY A 43 6.99 -3.08 1.01
N PHE A 44 7.27 -2.06 1.80
CA PHE A 44 6.40 -1.60 2.87
C PHE A 44 6.07 -0.12 2.76
N PHE A 45 4.81 0.18 3.10
CA PHE A 45 4.32 1.56 3.27
C PHE A 45 3.95 1.79 4.71
N HIS A 46 4.13 3.00 5.19
CA HIS A 46 3.55 3.41 6.45
C HIS A 46 2.17 4.07 6.20
N GLY A 47 1.28 3.90 7.19
CA GLY A 47 0.00 4.57 7.23
C GLY A 47 0.04 5.89 8.00
N ASN A 48 -1.06 6.61 7.97
CA ASN A 48 -1.20 7.89 8.69
C ASN A 48 -1.21 7.73 10.22
N HIS A 49 -1.49 6.55 10.73
CA HIS A 49 -1.46 6.26 12.17
C HIS A 49 -0.04 6.05 12.71
N ASP A 50 0.89 5.65 11.87
CA ASP A 50 2.28 5.38 12.25
C ASP A 50 3.04 6.64 12.69
N TYR A 51 2.59 7.82 12.23
CA TYR A 51 3.15 9.11 12.66
C TYR A 51 2.66 9.62 14.01
N LYS A 52 1.56 9.07 14.54
CA LYS A 52 0.97 9.54 15.78
C LYS A 52 1.73 9.10 17.02
N ILE A 53 2.62 8.15 16.88
CA ILE A 53 3.46 7.64 17.96
C ILE A 53 4.92 7.99 17.60
N PRO A 54 5.52 8.99 18.27
CA PRO A 54 6.89 9.41 17.98
C PRO A 54 7.94 8.28 18.06
N GLN A 55 7.70 7.28 18.89
CA GLN A 55 8.57 6.12 19.08
C GLN A 55 8.43 5.10 17.93
N ILE A 56 7.35 5.16 17.14
CA ILE A 56 7.16 4.37 15.92
C ILE A 56 7.32 5.33 14.75
N SER A 57 8.48 5.94 14.68
CA SER A 57 8.83 6.82 13.56
C SER A 57 9.09 6.03 12.29
N ARG A 58 9.13 6.74 11.17
CA ARG A 58 9.58 6.19 9.89
C ARG A 58 10.88 5.39 10.04
N ALA A 59 11.85 5.92 10.75
CA ALA A 59 13.13 5.26 10.98
C ALA A 59 12.98 3.94 11.76
N TYR A 60 12.03 3.86 12.68
CA TYR A 60 11.77 2.62 13.40
C TYR A 60 11.25 1.52 12.46
N LEU A 61 10.27 1.83 11.61
CA LEU A 61 9.71 0.86 10.64
C LEU A 61 10.78 0.42 9.65
N GLU A 62 11.53 1.35 9.11
CA GLU A 62 12.60 1.09 8.17
C GLU A 62 13.67 0.19 8.80
N ASN A 63 14.15 0.53 9.99
CA ASN A 63 15.23 -0.20 10.65
C ASN A 63 14.79 -1.54 11.24
N THR A 64 13.54 -1.66 11.68
CA THR A 64 13.07 -2.88 12.37
C THR A 64 12.46 -3.89 11.42
N MET A 65 11.77 -3.43 10.37
CA MET A 65 11.04 -4.30 9.47
C MET A 65 11.72 -4.42 8.10
N CYS A 66 12.12 -3.31 7.53
CA CYS A 66 12.56 -3.31 6.13
C CYS A 66 14.04 -3.69 6.01
N THR A 67 14.92 -3.01 6.71
CA THR A 67 16.37 -3.23 6.60
C THR A 67 16.80 -4.66 6.94
N PRO A 68 16.35 -5.30 8.05
CA PRO A 68 16.74 -6.66 8.37
C PRO A 68 16.25 -7.70 7.38
N ASN A 69 15.17 -7.40 6.65
CA ASN A 69 14.54 -8.30 5.69
C ASN A 69 14.90 -7.96 4.23
N ASN A 70 15.78 -6.98 4.03
CA ASN A 70 16.14 -6.47 2.70
C ASN A 70 14.90 -6.05 1.88
N LEU A 71 13.95 -5.39 2.53
CA LEU A 71 12.70 -4.91 1.92
C LEU A 71 12.76 -3.40 1.71
N PRO A 72 12.36 -2.89 0.56
CA PRO A 72 12.24 -1.46 0.35
C PRO A 72 11.21 -0.83 1.29
N PHE A 73 11.59 0.26 1.95
CA PHE A 73 10.66 1.13 2.65
C PHE A 73 10.23 2.28 1.73
N MET A 74 8.97 2.29 1.36
CA MET A 74 8.44 3.20 0.33
C MET A 74 7.81 4.48 0.90
N GLY A 75 7.83 4.65 2.22
CA GLY A 75 7.16 5.79 2.85
C GLY A 75 5.63 5.71 2.73
N SER A 76 4.98 6.84 2.46
CA SER A 76 3.52 6.92 2.25
C SER A 76 3.08 6.75 0.80
N ARG A 77 4.04 6.74 -0.11
CA ARG A 77 3.84 6.61 -1.57
C ARG A 77 4.98 5.80 -2.16
N GLY A 78 4.67 4.90 -3.06
CA GLY A 78 5.67 4.13 -3.78
C GLY A 78 5.22 3.82 -5.20
N VAL A 79 6.18 3.51 -6.05
CA VAL A 79 5.94 3.06 -7.42
C VAL A 79 6.60 1.71 -7.62
N LEU A 80 5.85 0.79 -8.21
CA LEU A 80 6.35 -0.51 -8.61
C LEU A 80 6.24 -0.65 -10.14
N GLY A 81 7.36 -0.95 -10.79
CA GLY A 81 7.37 -1.43 -12.17
C GLY A 81 7.27 -2.96 -12.17
N LEU A 82 6.27 -3.50 -12.82
CA LEU A 82 6.08 -4.93 -12.99
C LEU A 82 6.35 -5.33 -14.45
N GLU A 83 7.27 -6.27 -14.66
CA GLU A 83 7.55 -6.81 -15.99
C GLU A 83 7.27 -8.33 -16.00
N ILE A 84 6.50 -8.78 -16.98
CA ILE A 84 6.35 -10.20 -17.29
C ILE A 84 7.25 -10.53 -18.46
N LYS A 85 8.15 -11.48 -18.26
CA LYS A 85 9.11 -11.95 -19.28
C LYS A 85 8.94 -13.42 -19.60
N HIS A 86 9.08 -13.76 -20.87
CA HIS A 86 9.24 -15.15 -21.34
C HIS A 86 10.44 -15.22 -22.28
N ASN A 87 11.37 -16.12 -22.01
CA ASN A 87 12.60 -16.29 -22.80
C ASN A 87 13.33 -14.94 -23.06
N LYS A 88 13.52 -14.14 -22.01
CA LYS A 88 14.12 -12.80 -22.04
C LYS A 88 13.31 -11.73 -22.82
N LYS A 89 12.21 -12.09 -23.46
CA LYS A 89 11.31 -11.13 -24.15
C LYS A 89 10.30 -10.60 -23.14
N ILE A 90 10.14 -9.28 -23.10
CA ILE A 90 9.10 -8.64 -22.30
C ILE A 90 7.75 -8.89 -22.99
N LEU A 91 6.81 -9.48 -22.28
CA LEU A 91 5.46 -9.73 -22.74
C LEU A 91 4.49 -8.64 -22.27
N ALA A 92 4.67 -8.12 -21.07
CA ALA A 92 3.87 -7.06 -20.53
C ALA A 92 4.65 -6.26 -19.48
N GLN A 93 4.31 -5.00 -19.34
CA GLN A 93 4.84 -4.09 -18.33
C GLN A 93 3.69 -3.29 -17.75
N TRP A 94 3.72 -3.06 -16.44
CA TRP A 94 2.80 -2.19 -15.74
C TRP A 94 3.53 -1.31 -14.75
N SER A 95 3.12 -0.08 -14.70
CA SER A 95 3.50 0.87 -13.66
C SER A 95 2.39 0.97 -12.61
N ILE A 96 2.72 0.74 -11.35
CA ILE A 96 1.74 0.69 -10.26
C ILE A 96 2.10 1.76 -9.24
N LEU A 97 1.22 2.73 -9.04
CA LEU A 97 1.34 3.71 -7.97
C LEU A 97 0.60 3.23 -6.73
N PHE A 98 1.29 3.22 -5.60
CA PHE A 98 0.71 2.96 -4.29
C PHE A 98 0.72 4.22 -3.44
N ILE A 99 -0.39 4.53 -2.79
CA ILE A 99 -0.52 5.62 -1.83
C ILE A 99 -1.33 5.11 -0.64
N HIS A 100 -0.85 5.34 0.60
CA HIS A 100 -1.68 5.00 1.75
C HIS A 100 -2.99 5.80 1.75
N GLY A 101 -2.91 7.07 1.40
CA GLY A 101 -4.02 7.99 1.46
C GLY A 101 -4.15 8.67 2.82
N SER A 102 -5.05 9.63 2.89
CA SER A 102 -5.35 10.41 4.11
C SER A 102 -6.74 11.02 4.03
N GLY A 103 -7.27 11.40 5.19
CA GLY A 103 -8.59 12.03 5.29
C GLY A 103 -9.74 11.02 5.30
N GLY A 104 -10.96 11.54 5.39
CA GLY A 104 -12.19 10.76 5.33
C GLY A 104 -12.91 10.97 3.98
N GLY A 105 -13.90 10.15 3.71
CA GLY A 105 -14.75 10.29 2.54
C GLY A 105 -14.98 8.98 1.79
N LYS A 106 -15.39 9.12 0.54
CA LYS A 106 -15.67 7.96 -0.31
C LYS A 106 -14.39 7.52 -1.04
N PRO A 107 -14.17 6.22 -1.23
CA PRO A 107 -13.01 5.69 -1.98
C PRO A 107 -12.86 6.29 -3.37
N GLU A 108 -13.96 6.54 -4.06
CA GLU A 108 -13.97 7.10 -5.40
C GLU A 108 -13.26 8.45 -5.48
N ARG A 109 -13.48 9.31 -4.48
CA ARG A 109 -12.82 10.62 -4.44
C ARG A 109 -11.30 10.50 -4.31
N MET A 110 -10.83 9.56 -3.51
CA MET A 110 -9.40 9.32 -3.35
C MET A 110 -8.79 8.77 -4.64
N MET A 111 -9.46 7.82 -5.28
CA MET A 111 -9.04 7.25 -6.56
C MET A 111 -8.96 8.33 -7.65
N GLU A 112 -9.99 9.20 -7.74
CA GLU A 112 -9.98 10.34 -8.66
C GLU A 112 -8.78 11.27 -8.43
N GLN A 113 -8.48 11.60 -7.18
CA GLN A 113 -7.34 12.45 -6.86
C GLN A 113 -5.99 11.83 -7.27
N MET A 114 -5.88 10.50 -7.26
CA MET A 114 -4.65 9.83 -7.67
C MET A 114 -4.36 9.98 -9.15
N LYS A 115 -5.38 9.91 -10.02
CA LYS A 115 -5.25 10.04 -11.48
C LYS A 115 -4.60 11.36 -11.91
N HIS A 116 -4.93 12.44 -11.19
CA HIS A 116 -4.45 13.77 -11.56
C HIS A 116 -2.96 13.98 -11.34
N ASN A 117 -2.28 13.03 -10.71
CA ASN A 117 -0.89 13.23 -10.28
C ASN A 117 0.15 12.49 -11.12
N ALA A 118 -0.24 11.58 -12.01
CA ALA A 118 0.75 10.81 -12.78
C ALA A 118 0.13 9.90 -13.86
N TYR A 119 0.99 9.45 -14.78
CA TYR A 119 0.67 8.49 -15.83
C TYR A 119 1.10 7.08 -15.39
N TYR A 120 0.25 6.41 -14.63
CA TYR A 120 0.44 5.01 -14.25
C TYR A 120 -0.68 4.14 -14.79
N ASP A 121 -0.41 2.84 -14.92
CA ASP A 121 -1.40 1.88 -15.41
C ASP A 121 -2.34 1.44 -14.28
N VAL A 122 -1.81 1.36 -13.07
CA VAL A 122 -2.56 0.93 -11.88
C VAL A 122 -2.34 1.92 -10.74
N PHE A 123 -3.42 2.29 -10.09
CA PHE A 123 -3.43 3.16 -8.92
C PHE A 123 -4.05 2.43 -7.75
N LEU A 124 -3.30 2.20 -6.69
CA LEU A 124 -3.77 1.52 -5.50
C LEU A 124 -3.66 2.43 -4.27
N CYS A 125 -4.76 2.57 -3.56
CA CYS A 125 -4.80 3.27 -2.29
C CYS A 125 -5.33 2.39 -1.16
N GLY A 126 -4.96 2.76 0.06
CA GLY A 126 -5.46 2.18 1.30
C GLY A 126 -6.30 3.18 2.08
N HIS A 127 -6.13 3.21 3.40
CA HIS A 127 -6.73 4.12 4.38
C HIS A 127 -8.25 3.98 4.57
N LEU A 128 -9.03 3.99 3.51
CA LEU A 128 -10.47 3.76 3.57
C LEU A 128 -10.75 2.26 3.58
N HIS A 129 -11.48 1.78 4.57
CA HIS A 129 -11.66 0.35 4.82
C HIS A 129 -12.69 -0.33 3.89
N GLN A 130 -13.05 0.31 2.80
CA GLN A 130 -13.98 -0.22 1.80
C GLN A 130 -13.22 -0.63 0.55
N LYS A 131 -13.33 -1.88 0.16
CA LYS A 131 -12.77 -2.32 -1.13
C LYS A 131 -13.53 -1.68 -2.29
N ARG A 132 -12.79 -1.13 -3.24
CA ARG A 132 -13.33 -0.57 -4.46
C ARG A 132 -12.38 -0.81 -5.61
N TYR A 133 -12.93 -1.06 -6.77
CA TYR A 133 -12.20 -1.20 -8.02
C TYR A 133 -12.98 -0.49 -9.12
N GLN A 134 -12.26 0.24 -9.97
CA GLN A 134 -12.82 1.01 -11.08
C GLN A 134 -11.80 1.02 -12.22
N PRO A 135 -12.07 0.32 -13.33
CA PRO A 135 -11.32 0.50 -14.57
C PRO A 135 -11.80 1.76 -15.28
N GLU A 136 -10.88 2.44 -15.94
CA GLU A 136 -11.17 3.59 -16.78
C GLU A 136 -10.37 3.55 -18.07
N LEU A 137 -10.99 4.01 -19.15
CA LEU A 137 -10.36 4.22 -20.41
C LEU A 137 -9.80 5.65 -20.47
N VAL A 138 -8.52 5.78 -20.77
CA VAL A 138 -7.87 7.07 -21.01
C VAL A 138 -7.29 7.12 -22.42
N TYR A 139 -7.14 8.33 -22.93
CA TYR A 139 -6.54 8.55 -24.24
C TYR A 139 -5.18 9.21 -24.06
N ASP A 140 -4.16 8.56 -24.57
CA ASP A 140 -2.82 9.11 -24.66
C ASP A 140 -2.58 9.70 -26.06
N PHE A 141 -1.73 10.72 -26.16
CA PHE A 141 -1.39 11.38 -27.40
C PHE A 141 0.12 11.37 -27.63
N ASP A 142 0.53 10.85 -28.75
CA ASP A 142 1.92 10.87 -29.19
C ASP A 142 2.19 12.14 -30.00
N TRP A 143 3.00 13.02 -29.47
CA TRP A 143 3.37 14.29 -30.09
C TRP A 143 4.26 14.11 -31.33
N GLU A 144 5.01 13.01 -31.47
CA GLU A 144 5.87 12.76 -32.61
C GLU A 144 5.06 12.25 -33.79
N SER A 145 4.16 11.29 -33.56
CA SER A 145 3.35 10.68 -34.61
C SER A 145 2.00 11.38 -34.84
N GLY A 146 1.55 12.23 -33.93
CA GLY A 146 0.24 12.86 -33.95
C GLY A 146 -0.93 11.88 -33.72
N LYS A 147 -0.65 10.68 -33.21
CA LYS A 147 -1.65 9.63 -33.02
C LYS A 147 -2.16 9.61 -31.57
N THR A 148 -3.41 9.24 -31.43
CA THR A 148 -4.01 8.90 -30.15
C THR A 148 -4.18 7.39 -30.06
N TRP A 149 -4.00 6.85 -28.84
CA TRP A 149 -4.35 5.48 -28.52
C TRP A 149 -5.12 5.41 -27.21
N GLU A 150 -5.90 4.39 -27.10
CA GLU A 150 -6.65 4.08 -25.88
C GLU A 150 -5.80 3.23 -24.95
N ARG A 151 -5.91 3.51 -23.64
CA ARG A 151 -5.24 2.75 -22.59
C ARG A 151 -6.18 2.58 -21.42
N ASP A 152 -6.29 1.35 -20.94
CA ASP A 152 -6.98 1.08 -19.68
C ASP A 152 -6.09 1.44 -18.51
N ILE A 153 -6.66 2.15 -17.54
CA ILE A 153 -6.09 2.34 -16.22
C ILE A 153 -6.98 1.69 -15.16
N HIS A 154 -6.36 1.25 -14.09
CA HIS A 154 -7.03 0.53 -13.03
C HIS A 154 -6.89 1.26 -11.71
N LEU A 155 -7.99 1.65 -11.12
CA LEU A 155 -8.05 2.34 -9.83
C LEU A 155 -8.59 1.40 -8.77
N GLY A 156 -7.90 1.27 -7.64
CA GLY A 156 -8.31 0.38 -6.58
C GLY A 156 -8.10 0.95 -5.18
N ASN A 157 -9.09 0.79 -4.33
CA ASN A 157 -8.92 0.89 -2.90
C ASN A 157 -8.88 -0.52 -2.31
N THR A 158 -7.76 -0.86 -1.67
CA THR A 158 -7.48 -2.22 -1.19
C THR A 158 -8.34 -2.62 0.02
N GLY A 159 -8.96 -1.64 0.67
CA GLY A 159 -9.74 -1.89 1.89
C GLY A 159 -8.86 -2.19 3.10
N THR A 160 -9.36 -3.03 4.00
CA THR A 160 -8.65 -3.42 5.22
C THR A 160 -8.69 -4.92 5.42
N PHE A 161 -7.70 -5.45 6.11
CA PHE A 161 -7.70 -6.81 6.65
C PHE A 161 -8.36 -6.91 8.03
N CYS A 162 -8.70 -5.77 8.65
CA CYS A 162 -9.46 -5.77 9.89
C CYS A 162 -10.85 -6.33 9.63
N LYS A 163 -11.28 -7.33 10.40
CA LYS A 163 -12.69 -7.69 10.46
C LYS A 163 -13.44 -6.48 11.02
N THR A 164 -14.26 -5.86 10.22
CA THR A 164 -15.31 -5.02 10.75
C THR A 164 -16.25 -5.97 11.47
N LEU A 165 -16.31 -5.87 12.79
CA LEU A 165 -17.40 -6.42 13.54
C LEU A 165 -18.65 -5.66 13.09
N ILE A 166 -19.34 -6.21 12.11
CA ILE A 166 -20.72 -5.82 11.85
C ILE A 166 -21.45 -6.46 13.02
N GLU A 167 -21.71 -5.69 14.03
CA GLU A 167 -22.73 -6.05 15.00
C GLU A 167 -24.04 -6.14 14.22
N ASN A 168 -24.48 -7.38 14.04
CA ASN A 168 -25.84 -7.62 13.59
C ASN A 168 -26.76 -7.11 14.72
N THR A 169 -27.26 -5.91 14.56
CA THR A 169 -28.43 -5.40 15.28
C THR A 169 -29.68 -5.87 14.56
#